data_7c0651ff34d8402d78e125c021120aee
#
_entry.id   7c0651ff34d8402d78e125c021120aee
#
_cell.length_a   1.000
_cell.length_b   1.000
_cell.length_c   1.000
_cell.angle_alpha   90.00
_cell.angle_beta   90.00
_cell.angle_gamma   90.00
#
_symmetry.space_group_name_H-M   'P 1'
#
loop_
_entity.id
_entity.type
_entity.pdbx_description
1 polymer ?
#
loop_
_entity_poly.entity_id
_entity_poly.type
_entity_poly.pdbx_seq_one_letter_code
_entity_poly.pdbx_strand_id
1 'polypeptide(L)'
;MPTSTETPILRGGEWLIQPSEADSVFTPERLTEEHRLIGRTAQDFVVKEVQPKIDQLETKDWALSRELLKSAAGLGLLGVDVPEAYGGLGLDKVTSLVVSEKLAGAASFGATFGAHANLTIVPLMLFGSEAQKQKYLPKLLSGELIGAYGLSETGSGSDALGARTKATRQADGSFLLNGEKMWITNGGFADLFVIFCKVDGDQFTALLVERGWGVKSGKEEHKMGLHGSSTTALIFQDVKVPAENVLSEVGKGHKVAFNVLNFARFKLGAMCGGGAIGAIAESAKYAANRKQFGQPIASFGAIKHKLGEMVVRTYAIESLLYRTAGLVDARIAATPHDANDGSAALAAFEEYAVEASIAKVAGSEALNYVLDENVQIHGGNGYVHDYPAERHVRDARVNRIFEGTNEINRLLIPGMLIRRALKGDLPLIPAAKALQEELLGPPAMPSTGADDGVLADELRAIAAFKNTSLMVFGLAMQTFGTKLTDEQEVLMHLADITMDVFSAESAVLRAQAADAAKSPKASLHADAARVFVNDAALRIDASARQALAATVDGDTLRTMLAALRRLLKVTPINTVAARRRLADATVERGGYPFA
;
A
#
# COMPACT_ATOMS: atom_id res chain seq x y z
N MET A 1 -10.27 32.79 -26.07
CA MET A 1 -9.33 31.90 -25.34
C MET A 1 -10.19 30.96 -24.53
N PRO A 2 -10.16 29.65 -24.73
CA PRO A 2 -10.84 28.73 -23.85
C PRO A 2 -10.09 28.71 -22.53
N THR A 3 -10.77 29.05 -21.44
CA THR A 3 -10.31 28.83 -20.08
C THR A 3 -10.13 27.33 -19.91
N SER A 4 -8.90 26.88 -19.72
CA SER A 4 -8.62 25.50 -19.27
C SER A 4 -9.26 25.36 -17.89
N THR A 5 -10.42 24.73 -17.83
CA THR A 5 -10.98 24.26 -16.56
C THR A 5 -10.12 23.09 -16.12
N GLU A 6 -9.08 23.37 -15.32
CA GLU A 6 -8.32 22.32 -14.65
C GLU A 6 -9.30 21.49 -13.83
N THR A 7 -9.37 20.20 -14.11
CA THR A 7 -10.18 19.27 -13.33
C THR A 7 -9.73 19.32 -11.88
N PRO A 8 -10.61 19.59 -10.91
CA PRO A 8 -10.21 19.73 -9.51
C PRO A 8 -9.60 18.43 -9.00
N ILE A 9 -8.47 18.54 -8.29
CA ILE A 9 -7.81 17.40 -7.65
C ILE A 9 -8.72 16.89 -6.52
N LEU A 10 -9.18 15.66 -6.63
CA LEU A 10 -10.01 15.04 -5.60
C LEU A 10 -9.25 14.94 -4.27
N ARG A 11 -9.92 15.26 -3.19
CA ARG A 11 -9.42 15.06 -1.82
C ARG A 11 -9.49 13.59 -1.44
N GLY A 12 -8.72 13.19 -0.41
CA GLY A 12 -8.73 11.82 0.07
C GLY A 12 -10.13 11.37 0.51
N GLY A 13 -10.58 10.23 0.00
CA GLY A 13 -11.93 9.70 0.22
C GLY A 13 -13.05 10.37 -0.59
N GLU A 14 -12.81 11.50 -1.27
CA GLU A 14 -13.85 12.23 -2.00
C GLU A 14 -14.37 11.45 -3.22
N TRP A 15 -13.55 10.57 -3.78
CA TRP A 15 -13.93 9.64 -4.86
C TRP A 15 -15.10 8.70 -4.47
N LEU A 16 -15.38 8.52 -3.18
CA LEU A 16 -16.53 7.74 -2.72
C LEU A 16 -17.86 8.46 -3.01
N ILE A 17 -17.82 9.79 -3.14
CA ILE A 17 -18.98 10.67 -3.27
C ILE A 17 -19.04 11.31 -4.66
N GLN A 18 -17.87 11.72 -5.17
CA GLN A 18 -17.74 12.38 -6.46
C GLN A 18 -17.41 11.37 -7.57
N PRO A 19 -17.85 11.61 -8.81
CA PRO A 19 -17.36 10.85 -9.96
C PRO A 19 -15.88 11.18 -10.21
N SER A 20 -15.16 10.22 -10.77
CA SER A 20 -13.79 10.38 -11.25
C SER A 20 -13.76 10.15 -12.77
N GLU A 21 -12.94 10.95 -13.48
CA GLU A 21 -12.80 10.86 -14.92
C GLU A 21 -11.52 10.10 -15.29
N ALA A 22 -11.56 9.33 -16.38
CA ALA A 22 -10.43 8.49 -16.82
C ALA A 22 -9.19 9.29 -17.20
N ASP A 23 -9.35 10.51 -17.68
CA ASP A 23 -8.25 11.41 -18.05
C ASP A 23 -7.57 12.05 -16.86
N SER A 24 -8.26 12.15 -15.71
CA SER A 24 -7.72 12.68 -14.46
C SER A 24 -6.92 11.66 -13.65
N VAL A 25 -6.95 10.37 -14.02
CA VAL A 25 -6.29 9.30 -13.28
C VAL A 25 -4.93 8.96 -13.88
N PHE A 26 -3.89 8.94 -13.05
CA PHE A 26 -2.58 8.45 -13.48
C PHE A 26 -2.60 6.91 -13.53
N THR A 27 -2.06 6.34 -14.62
CA THR A 27 -2.02 4.90 -14.87
C THR A 27 -0.62 4.47 -15.29
N PRO A 28 -0.25 3.18 -15.18
CA PRO A 28 1.06 2.68 -15.63
C PRO A 28 1.39 3.01 -17.08
N GLU A 29 0.37 3.12 -17.92
CA GLU A 29 0.52 3.44 -19.35
C GLU A 29 0.99 4.87 -19.58
N ARG A 30 0.82 5.76 -18.58
CA ARG A 30 1.27 7.17 -18.61
C ARG A 30 2.71 7.38 -18.11
N LEU A 31 3.41 6.32 -17.73
CA LEU A 31 4.82 6.41 -17.32
C LEU A 31 5.65 7.05 -18.43
N THR A 32 6.44 8.06 -18.09
CA THR A 32 7.38 8.72 -19.00
C THR A 32 8.59 7.83 -19.27
N GLU A 33 9.41 8.22 -20.25
CA GLU A 33 10.68 7.50 -20.50
C GLU A 33 11.64 7.60 -19.30
N GLU A 34 11.60 8.69 -18.53
CA GLU A 34 12.39 8.84 -17.32
C GLU A 34 11.94 7.84 -16.24
N HIS A 35 10.63 7.75 -15.95
CA HIS A 35 10.07 6.74 -15.04
C HIS A 35 10.50 5.34 -15.43
N ARG A 36 10.44 5.01 -16.75
CA ARG A 36 10.82 3.71 -17.29
C ARG A 36 12.33 3.46 -17.16
N LEU A 37 13.15 4.49 -17.38
CA LEU A 37 14.61 4.39 -17.24
C LEU A 37 15.00 4.05 -15.80
N ILE A 38 14.49 4.81 -14.83
CA ILE A 38 14.74 4.55 -13.41
C ILE A 38 14.21 3.17 -13.00
N GLY A 39 13.01 2.80 -13.48
CA GLY A 39 12.46 1.47 -13.25
C GLY A 39 13.35 0.35 -13.81
N ARG A 40 13.90 0.50 -15.02
CA ARG A 40 14.89 -0.44 -15.58
C ARG A 40 16.17 -0.51 -14.74
N THR A 41 16.66 0.64 -14.28
CA THR A 41 17.85 0.69 -13.40
C THR A 41 17.63 -0.10 -12.12
N ALA A 42 16.47 0.08 -11.46
CA ALA A 42 16.12 -0.67 -10.27
C ALA A 42 15.93 -2.18 -10.56
N GLN A 43 15.29 -2.53 -11.67
CA GLN A 43 15.12 -3.91 -12.11
C GLN A 43 16.47 -4.59 -12.39
N ASP A 44 17.37 -3.92 -13.12
CA ASP A 44 18.70 -4.42 -13.45
C ASP A 44 19.55 -4.64 -12.20
N PHE A 45 19.49 -3.71 -11.25
CA PHE A 45 20.15 -3.87 -9.94
C PHE A 45 19.65 -5.14 -9.24
N VAL A 46 18.33 -5.34 -9.16
CA VAL A 46 17.75 -6.53 -8.53
C VAL A 46 18.19 -7.81 -9.24
N VAL A 47 18.05 -7.86 -10.56
CA VAL A 47 18.32 -9.08 -11.34
C VAL A 47 19.82 -9.43 -11.39
N LYS A 48 20.69 -8.42 -11.52
CA LYS A 48 22.13 -8.64 -11.74
C LYS A 48 22.95 -8.68 -10.45
N GLU A 49 22.55 -7.94 -9.42
CA GLU A 49 23.35 -7.81 -8.21
C GLU A 49 22.73 -8.48 -6.99
N VAL A 50 21.38 -8.48 -6.83
CA VAL A 50 20.74 -9.05 -5.65
C VAL A 50 20.36 -10.52 -5.84
N GLN A 51 19.63 -10.85 -6.91
CA GLN A 51 19.10 -12.20 -7.11
C GLN A 51 20.17 -13.30 -7.12
N PRO A 52 21.35 -13.11 -7.74
CA PRO A 52 22.40 -14.14 -7.72
C PRO A 52 23.01 -14.39 -6.34
N LYS A 53 22.78 -13.46 -5.38
CA LYS A 53 23.35 -13.50 -4.02
C LYS A 53 22.31 -13.82 -2.95
N ILE A 54 21.09 -14.19 -3.32
CA ILE A 54 19.99 -14.41 -2.35
C ILE A 54 20.35 -15.49 -1.34
N ASP A 55 20.90 -16.62 -1.77
CA ASP A 55 21.27 -17.72 -0.87
C ASP A 55 22.36 -17.29 0.14
N GLN A 56 23.31 -16.44 -0.27
CA GLN A 56 24.29 -15.86 0.63
C GLN A 56 23.65 -14.88 1.62
N LEU A 57 22.72 -14.03 1.17
CA LEU A 57 21.95 -13.14 2.05
C LEU A 57 21.18 -13.93 3.12
N GLU A 58 20.55 -15.06 2.73
CA GLU A 58 19.78 -15.92 3.66
C GLU A 58 20.66 -16.52 4.77
N THR A 59 21.99 -16.58 4.60
CA THR A 59 22.95 -16.95 5.67
C THR A 59 23.24 -15.81 6.66
N LYS A 60 22.58 -14.65 6.51
CA LYS A 60 22.75 -13.45 7.37
C LYS A 60 24.10 -12.76 7.18
N ASP A 61 24.56 -12.65 5.95
CA ASP A 61 25.77 -11.87 5.58
C ASP A 61 25.47 -10.36 5.59
N TRP A 62 25.71 -9.73 6.74
CA TRP A 62 25.47 -8.27 6.88
C TRP A 62 26.50 -7.42 6.14
N ALA A 63 27.69 -7.95 5.86
CA ALA A 63 28.68 -7.25 5.04
C ALA A 63 28.17 -7.14 3.60
N LEU A 64 27.62 -8.23 3.06
CA LEU A 64 26.97 -8.24 1.75
C LEU A 64 25.76 -7.29 1.71
N SER A 65 24.94 -7.27 2.76
CA SER A 65 23.79 -6.35 2.84
C SER A 65 24.22 -4.89 2.76
N ARG A 66 25.33 -4.51 3.43
CA ARG A 66 25.92 -3.16 3.35
C ARG A 66 26.49 -2.86 1.95
N GLU A 67 27.17 -3.84 1.32
CA GLU A 67 27.69 -3.70 -0.04
C GLU A 67 26.57 -3.41 -1.04
N LEU A 68 25.47 -4.18 -0.97
CA LEU A 68 24.30 -3.99 -1.84
C LEU A 68 23.60 -2.65 -1.60
N LEU A 69 23.52 -2.16 -0.36
CA LEU A 69 23.01 -0.81 -0.08
C LEU A 69 23.89 0.26 -0.70
N LYS A 70 25.23 0.13 -0.64
CA LYS A 70 26.15 1.05 -1.31
C LYS A 70 26.05 0.99 -2.83
N SER A 71 25.85 -0.20 -3.40
CA SER A 71 25.61 -0.36 -4.84
C SER A 71 24.31 0.35 -5.25
N ALA A 72 23.22 0.16 -4.50
CA ALA A 72 21.95 0.87 -4.70
C ALA A 72 22.11 2.40 -4.56
N ALA A 73 22.93 2.87 -3.62
CA ALA A 73 23.29 4.28 -3.44
C ALA A 73 23.98 4.85 -4.69
N GLY A 74 24.96 4.12 -5.23
CA GLY A 74 25.68 4.50 -6.46
C GLY A 74 24.77 4.66 -7.69
N LEU A 75 23.59 4.04 -7.66
CA LEU A 75 22.54 4.15 -8.68
C LEU A 75 21.46 5.20 -8.33
N GLY A 76 21.58 5.91 -7.21
CA GLY A 76 20.62 6.92 -6.74
C GLY A 76 19.33 6.32 -6.13
N LEU A 77 19.21 4.99 -6.01
CA LEU A 77 17.97 4.32 -5.62
C LEU A 77 17.56 4.56 -4.16
N LEU A 78 18.50 4.97 -3.27
CA LEU A 78 18.20 5.27 -1.87
C LEU A 78 17.52 6.62 -1.67
N GLY A 79 17.64 7.56 -2.62
CA GLY A 79 17.17 8.93 -2.49
C GLY A 79 16.39 9.43 -3.69
N VAL A 80 15.57 8.58 -4.31
CA VAL A 80 14.82 8.91 -5.53
C VAL A 80 14.01 10.19 -5.38
N ASP A 81 13.30 10.33 -4.26
CA ASP A 81 12.40 11.45 -3.96
C ASP A 81 12.94 12.38 -2.84
N VAL A 82 14.23 12.29 -2.54
CA VAL A 82 14.93 13.23 -1.65
C VAL A 82 15.48 14.38 -2.48
N PRO A 83 15.36 15.65 -2.03
CA PRO A 83 15.87 16.81 -2.76
C PRO A 83 17.37 16.74 -3.10
N GLU A 84 17.74 17.29 -4.25
CA GLU A 84 19.15 17.34 -4.72
C GLU A 84 20.07 18.05 -3.74
N ALA A 85 19.57 19.07 -3.02
CA ALA A 85 20.32 19.80 -2.00
C ALA A 85 20.91 18.91 -0.89
N TYR A 86 20.33 17.71 -0.68
CA TYR A 86 20.82 16.71 0.28
C TYR A 86 21.47 15.50 -0.39
N GLY A 87 21.65 15.53 -1.72
CA GLY A 87 22.28 14.43 -2.49
C GLY A 87 21.31 13.40 -3.03
N GLY A 88 19.98 13.67 -3.02
CA GLY A 88 18.96 12.85 -3.66
C GLY A 88 18.78 13.19 -5.14
N LEU A 89 17.77 12.58 -5.78
CA LEU A 89 17.43 12.81 -7.19
C LEU A 89 16.27 13.82 -7.39
N GLY A 90 15.54 14.18 -6.33
CA GLY A 90 14.44 15.14 -6.37
C GLY A 90 13.25 14.73 -7.26
N LEU A 91 13.06 13.43 -7.53
CA LEU A 91 12.04 12.93 -8.44
C LEU A 91 10.66 12.78 -7.74
N ASP A 92 9.62 12.55 -8.54
CA ASP A 92 8.24 12.47 -8.07
C ASP A 92 7.91 11.15 -7.33
N LYS A 93 6.70 11.06 -6.77
CA LYS A 93 6.26 9.88 -6.01
C LYS A 93 5.86 8.73 -6.93
N VAL A 94 5.51 8.99 -8.18
CA VAL A 94 5.34 7.96 -9.21
C VAL A 94 6.66 7.24 -9.45
N THR A 95 7.77 7.96 -9.62
CA THR A 95 9.11 7.35 -9.75
C THR A 95 9.46 6.51 -8.53
N SER A 96 9.20 7.04 -7.35
CA SER A 96 9.44 6.39 -6.07
C SER A 96 8.60 5.09 -5.92
N LEU A 97 7.35 5.09 -6.43
CA LEU A 97 6.50 3.90 -6.52
C LEU A 97 7.09 2.86 -7.48
N VAL A 98 7.50 3.27 -8.69
CA VAL A 98 8.12 2.39 -9.70
C VAL A 98 9.35 1.69 -9.13
N VAL A 99 10.25 2.40 -8.47
CA VAL A 99 11.41 1.80 -7.82
C VAL A 99 11.00 0.75 -6.79
N SER A 100 10.01 1.05 -5.94
CA SER A 100 9.52 0.10 -4.94
C SER A 100 8.89 -1.16 -5.56
N GLU A 101 8.16 -1.02 -6.66
CA GLU A 101 7.61 -2.14 -7.43
C GLU A 101 8.73 -3.06 -7.96
N LYS A 102 9.80 -2.48 -8.53
CA LYS A 102 10.92 -3.27 -9.09
C LYS A 102 11.79 -3.93 -8.00
N LEU A 103 11.87 -3.35 -6.81
CA LEU A 103 12.55 -3.94 -5.66
C LEU A 103 11.84 -5.17 -5.07
N ALA A 104 10.62 -5.46 -5.45
CA ALA A 104 9.89 -6.64 -4.98
C ALA A 104 10.63 -7.97 -5.24
N GLY A 105 11.40 -8.05 -6.32
CA GLY A 105 12.23 -9.23 -6.64
C GLY A 105 13.50 -9.39 -5.81
N ALA A 106 13.76 -8.47 -4.87
CA ALA A 106 14.98 -8.46 -4.06
C ALA A 106 14.91 -9.36 -2.79
N ALA A 107 13.82 -10.11 -2.60
CA ALA A 107 13.60 -11.00 -1.45
C ALA A 107 13.88 -10.28 -0.11
N SER A 108 14.63 -10.92 0.81
CA SER A 108 14.98 -10.37 2.13
C SER A 108 15.66 -8.99 2.07
N PHE A 109 16.44 -8.71 1.01
CA PHE A 109 17.10 -7.43 0.83
C PHE A 109 16.10 -6.27 0.64
N GLY A 110 14.93 -6.53 0.07
CA GLY A 110 13.86 -5.54 -0.06
C GLY A 110 13.41 -4.97 1.30
N ALA A 111 13.36 -5.81 2.36
CA ALA A 111 13.06 -5.35 3.71
C ALA A 111 14.21 -4.50 4.29
N THR A 112 15.47 -4.92 4.09
CA THR A 112 16.67 -4.17 4.48
C THR A 112 16.69 -2.79 3.83
N PHE A 113 16.45 -2.72 2.52
CA PHE A 113 16.36 -1.49 1.75
C PHE A 113 15.23 -0.60 2.26
N GLY A 114 14.03 -1.17 2.45
CA GLY A 114 12.84 -0.42 2.91
C GLY A 114 13.01 0.20 4.30
N ALA A 115 13.60 -0.53 5.25
CA ALA A 115 13.89 0.00 6.58
C ALA A 115 14.87 1.18 6.54
N HIS A 116 15.85 1.12 5.67
CA HIS A 116 16.82 2.20 5.47
C HIS A 116 16.20 3.39 4.73
N ALA A 117 15.67 3.19 3.53
CA ALA A 117 15.18 4.26 2.67
C ALA A 117 13.84 4.83 3.16
N ASN A 118 12.84 3.98 3.45
CA ASN A 118 11.49 4.46 3.73
C ASN A 118 11.27 4.81 5.21
N LEU A 119 11.96 4.12 6.14
CA LEU A 119 11.72 4.29 7.57
C LEU A 119 12.81 5.07 8.31
N THR A 120 13.92 5.44 7.63
CA THR A 120 14.98 6.27 8.23
C THR A 120 15.23 7.54 7.43
N ILE A 121 15.42 7.46 6.11
CA ILE A 121 15.63 8.65 5.27
C ILE A 121 14.37 9.51 5.22
N VAL A 122 13.20 8.91 4.98
CA VAL A 122 11.93 9.65 4.87
C VAL A 122 11.57 10.45 6.13
N PRO A 123 11.55 9.87 7.36
CA PRO A 123 11.26 10.67 8.56
C PRO A 123 12.26 11.79 8.78
N LEU A 124 13.54 11.58 8.49
CA LEU A 124 14.54 12.62 8.59
C LEU A 124 14.31 13.74 7.56
N MET A 125 13.96 13.40 6.33
CA MET A 125 13.64 14.36 5.29
C MET A 125 12.39 15.19 5.64
N LEU A 126 11.32 14.56 6.15
CA LEU A 126 10.05 15.21 6.47
C LEU A 126 10.07 16.02 7.76
N PHE A 127 10.81 15.59 8.78
CA PHE A 127 10.72 16.11 10.14
C PHE A 127 12.05 16.60 10.72
N GLY A 128 13.16 16.34 10.03
CA GLY A 128 14.49 16.75 10.48
C GLY A 128 14.69 18.26 10.42
N SER A 129 15.41 18.81 11.39
CA SER A 129 15.95 20.17 11.27
C SER A 129 16.98 20.23 10.14
N GLU A 130 17.25 21.44 9.64
CA GLU A 130 18.27 21.62 8.57
C GLU A 130 19.63 21.04 8.99
N ALA A 131 20.04 21.28 10.25
CA ALA A 131 21.28 20.72 10.79
C ALA A 131 21.28 19.18 10.80
N GLN A 132 20.15 18.54 11.15
CA GLN A 132 20.01 17.08 11.11
C GLN A 132 20.05 16.54 9.68
N LYS A 133 19.35 17.19 8.74
CA LYS A 133 19.34 16.81 7.33
C LYS A 133 20.76 16.87 6.75
N GLN A 134 21.45 17.99 6.94
CA GLN A 134 22.84 18.16 6.45
C GLN A 134 23.83 17.17 7.08
N LYS A 135 23.64 16.84 8.35
CA LYS A 135 24.50 15.88 9.06
C LYS A 135 24.34 14.45 8.58
N TYR A 136 23.09 14.00 8.38
CA TYR A 136 22.78 12.58 8.23
C TYR A 136 22.35 12.15 6.83
N LEU A 137 21.57 12.99 6.07
CA LEU A 137 21.05 12.58 4.77
C LEU A 137 22.15 12.18 3.77
N PRO A 138 23.23 12.97 3.57
CA PRO A 138 24.25 12.60 2.61
C PRO A 138 24.91 11.25 2.92
N LYS A 139 25.11 10.95 4.20
CA LYS A 139 25.72 9.68 4.65
C LYS A 139 24.77 8.49 4.53
N LEU A 140 23.47 8.70 4.76
CA LEU A 140 22.44 7.68 4.54
C LEU A 140 22.27 7.41 3.03
N LEU A 141 22.23 8.45 2.21
CA LEU A 141 22.07 8.35 0.76
C LEU A 141 23.26 7.70 0.06
N SER A 142 24.47 7.86 0.61
CA SER A 142 25.68 7.17 0.12
C SER A 142 25.83 5.74 0.64
N GLY A 143 25.02 5.31 1.61
CA GLY A 143 25.18 4.03 2.29
C GLY A 143 26.40 3.98 3.23
N GLU A 144 27.01 5.12 3.59
CA GLU A 144 28.03 5.22 4.64
C GLU A 144 27.42 4.86 6.00
N LEU A 145 26.25 5.46 6.31
CA LEU A 145 25.41 5.10 7.46
C LEU A 145 24.22 4.27 7.01
N ILE A 146 23.91 3.25 7.77
CA ILE A 146 22.71 2.44 7.58
C ILE A 146 21.69 2.80 8.66
N GLY A 147 20.43 2.95 8.25
CA GLY A 147 19.34 3.34 9.11
C GLY A 147 18.44 2.18 9.55
N ALA A 148 17.80 2.37 10.71
CA ALA A 148 16.73 1.51 11.22
C ALA A 148 15.68 2.33 12.01
N TYR A 149 14.49 1.73 12.17
CA TYR A 149 13.32 2.37 12.78
C TYR A 149 12.82 1.55 13.96
N GLY A 150 12.86 2.12 15.15
CA GLY A 150 12.54 1.44 16.40
C GLY A 150 11.26 1.99 17.05
N LEU A 151 10.10 1.47 16.62
CA LEU A 151 8.79 1.81 17.18
C LEU A 151 8.30 0.75 18.17
N SER A 152 8.22 -0.51 17.73
CA SER A 152 7.61 -1.62 18.45
C SER A 152 8.39 -2.03 19.70
N GLU A 153 7.67 -2.49 20.72
CA GLU A 153 8.20 -3.08 21.96
C GLU A 153 7.47 -4.39 22.28
N THR A 154 7.94 -5.16 23.22
CA THR A 154 7.31 -6.42 23.66
C THR A 154 5.84 -6.24 24.04
N GLY A 155 5.48 -5.12 24.67
CA GLY A 155 4.11 -4.79 25.09
C GLY A 155 3.39 -3.75 24.21
N SER A 156 3.99 -3.32 23.08
CA SER A 156 3.47 -2.23 22.25
C SER A 156 3.77 -2.49 20.78
N GLY A 157 2.80 -3.11 20.10
CA GLY A 157 2.81 -3.31 18.65
C GLY A 157 1.79 -2.40 17.98
N SER A 158 0.53 -2.86 17.86
CA SER A 158 -0.58 -2.07 17.30
C SER A 158 -0.90 -0.81 18.12
N ASP A 159 -0.79 -0.90 19.44
CA ASP A 159 -0.84 0.26 20.34
C ASP A 159 0.55 0.91 20.46
N ALA A 160 0.95 1.63 19.41
CA ALA A 160 2.28 2.24 19.35
C ALA A 160 2.50 3.30 20.45
N LEU A 161 1.45 4.00 20.87
CA LEU A 161 1.54 5.02 21.93
C LEU A 161 1.67 4.42 23.32
N GLY A 162 1.38 3.13 23.49
CA GLY A 162 1.60 2.35 24.71
C GLY A 162 3.07 2.02 24.99
N ALA A 163 4.03 2.53 24.21
CA ALA A 163 5.46 2.32 24.37
C ALA A 163 5.94 2.70 25.79
N ARG A 164 6.91 1.96 26.32
CA ARG A 164 7.46 2.12 27.68
C ARG A 164 8.92 2.59 27.71
N THR A 165 9.63 2.56 26.59
CA THR A 165 10.98 3.13 26.49
C THR A 165 10.96 4.59 26.89
N LYS A 166 11.87 5.02 27.77
CA LYS A 166 11.90 6.35 28.40
C LYS A 166 13.18 7.10 28.05
N ALA A 167 13.06 8.41 27.92
CA ALA A 167 14.19 9.32 27.81
C ALA A 167 14.04 10.41 28.88
N THR A 168 14.96 10.43 29.83
CA THR A 168 14.95 11.38 30.94
C THR A 168 15.88 12.55 30.61
N ARG A 169 15.37 13.77 30.66
CA ARG A 169 16.14 14.99 30.38
C ARG A 169 17.18 15.21 31.47
N GLN A 170 18.39 15.58 31.08
CA GLN A 170 19.51 15.87 31.96
C GLN A 170 19.71 17.38 32.12
N ALA A 171 20.51 17.80 33.10
CA ALA A 171 20.81 19.21 33.38
C ALA A 171 21.49 19.94 32.21
N ASP A 172 22.24 19.22 31.37
CA ASP A 172 22.89 19.74 30.15
C ASP A 172 21.96 19.75 28.92
N GLY A 173 20.67 19.43 29.10
CA GLY A 173 19.67 19.37 28.05
C GLY A 173 19.64 18.05 27.25
N SER A 174 20.65 17.18 27.41
CA SER A 174 20.65 15.84 26.79
C SER A 174 19.59 14.93 27.43
N PHE A 175 19.41 13.74 26.86
CA PHE A 175 18.50 12.72 27.35
C PHE A 175 19.24 11.44 27.69
N LEU A 176 18.86 10.76 28.78
CA LEU A 176 19.25 9.37 29.05
C LEU A 176 18.13 8.45 28.60
N LEU A 177 18.39 7.68 27.55
CA LEU A 177 17.46 6.74 26.96
C LEU A 177 17.62 5.37 27.60
N ASN A 178 16.50 4.82 28.09
CA ASN A 178 16.41 3.52 28.75
C ASN A 178 15.19 2.74 28.27
N GLY A 179 15.37 1.44 28.01
CA GLY A 179 14.30 0.54 27.56
C GLY A 179 14.77 -0.40 26.46
N GLU A 180 13.79 -0.93 25.72
CA GLU A 180 14.05 -1.85 24.61
C GLU A 180 13.09 -1.65 23.45
N LYS A 181 13.55 -1.98 22.26
CA LYS A 181 12.69 -2.10 21.06
C LYS A 181 12.78 -3.52 20.53
N MET A 182 11.74 -4.00 19.89
CA MET A 182 11.63 -5.38 19.41
C MET A 182 11.35 -5.42 17.91
N TRP A 183 11.86 -6.47 17.26
CA TRP A 183 11.70 -6.76 15.82
C TRP A 183 12.20 -5.66 14.90
N ILE A 184 13.36 -5.08 15.22
CA ILE A 184 13.90 -3.96 14.47
C ILE A 184 14.69 -4.47 13.26
N THR A 185 14.16 -4.19 12.07
CA THR A 185 14.84 -4.46 10.81
C THR A 185 16.13 -3.63 10.73
N ASN A 186 17.20 -4.23 10.23
CA ASN A 186 18.57 -3.71 10.25
C ASN A 186 19.16 -3.54 11.66
N GLY A 187 18.44 -3.93 12.71
CA GLY A 187 18.86 -3.72 14.10
C GLY A 187 20.23 -4.32 14.44
N GLY A 188 20.64 -5.41 13.77
CA GLY A 188 21.94 -6.04 14.00
C GLY A 188 23.13 -5.25 13.49
N PHE A 189 22.95 -4.39 12.46
CA PHE A 189 24.09 -3.73 11.80
C PHE A 189 23.87 -2.24 11.44
N ALA A 190 22.68 -1.67 11.68
CA ALA A 190 22.42 -0.24 11.43
C ALA A 190 23.27 0.67 12.33
N ASP A 191 23.56 1.86 11.86
CA ASP A 191 24.41 2.87 12.50
C ASP A 191 23.57 3.99 13.13
N LEU A 192 22.43 4.35 12.52
CA LEU A 192 21.50 5.38 12.96
C LEU A 192 20.11 4.81 13.15
N PHE A 193 19.46 5.18 14.24
CA PHE A 193 18.13 4.70 14.61
C PHE A 193 17.17 5.86 14.79
N VAL A 194 15.95 5.75 14.23
CA VAL A 194 14.80 6.57 14.61
C VAL A 194 14.08 5.85 15.75
N ILE A 195 14.21 6.32 16.98
CA ILE A 195 13.69 5.66 18.18
C ILE A 195 12.55 6.46 18.79
N PHE A 196 11.42 5.80 19.02
CA PHE A 196 10.27 6.39 19.71
C PHE A 196 10.29 6.04 21.18
N CYS A 197 10.15 7.06 22.03
CA CYS A 197 10.18 6.92 23.47
C CYS A 197 9.27 7.94 24.14
N LYS A 198 9.09 7.83 25.45
CA LYS A 198 8.40 8.82 26.27
C LYS A 198 9.44 9.69 26.99
N VAL A 199 9.38 11.00 26.73
CA VAL A 199 10.22 12.00 27.39
C VAL A 199 9.47 12.58 28.58
N ASP A 200 10.13 12.72 29.72
CA ASP A 200 9.63 13.38 30.92
C ASP A 200 8.17 12.99 31.29
N GLY A 201 7.91 11.69 31.33
CA GLY A 201 6.57 11.13 31.57
C GLY A 201 5.95 10.53 30.31
N ASP A 202 4.91 11.15 29.76
CA ASP A 202 4.12 10.58 28.65
C ASP A 202 4.29 11.30 27.30
N GLN A 203 5.29 12.20 27.18
CA GLN A 203 5.51 12.94 25.96
C GLN A 203 6.13 12.04 24.88
N PHE A 204 5.30 11.40 24.07
CA PHE A 204 5.74 10.51 22.99
C PHE A 204 6.56 11.27 21.94
N THR A 205 7.84 10.91 21.81
CA THR A 205 8.88 11.67 21.09
C THR A 205 9.69 10.74 20.19
N ALA A 206 10.15 11.23 19.06
CA ALA A 206 11.10 10.56 18.17
C ALA A 206 12.51 11.13 18.38
N LEU A 207 13.51 10.26 18.52
CA LEU A 207 14.92 10.60 18.69
C LEU A 207 15.76 9.96 17.58
N LEU A 208 16.75 10.69 17.05
CA LEU A 208 17.82 10.14 16.23
C LEU A 208 18.94 9.65 17.14
N VAL A 209 19.18 8.34 17.15
CA VAL A 209 20.15 7.70 18.07
C VAL A 209 21.23 7.01 17.28
N GLU A 210 22.50 7.40 17.50
CA GLU A 210 23.66 6.74 16.85
C GLU A 210 24.05 5.48 17.63
N ARG A 211 24.41 4.40 16.90
CA ARG A 211 24.86 3.14 17.52
C ARG A 211 26.01 3.34 18.49
N GLY A 212 26.96 4.22 18.14
CA GLY A 212 28.16 4.50 18.93
C GLY A 212 27.90 5.05 20.32
N TRP A 213 26.67 5.50 20.62
CA TRP A 213 26.32 6.03 21.96
C TRP A 213 25.97 4.93 22.97
N GLY A 214 26.13 3.66 22.61
CA GLY A 214 25.93 2.52 23.50
C GLY A 214 24.70 1.67 23.22
N VAL A 215 24.11 1.81 22.04
CA VAL A 215 22.99 0.94 21.60
C VAL A 215 23.48 -0.49 21.42
N LYS A 216 22.83 -1.46 22.07
CA LYS A 216 23.13 -2.88 21.95
C LYS A 216 22.03 -3.59 21.16
N SER A 217 22.43 -4.50 20.27
CA SER A 217 21.50 -5.38 19.55
C SER A 217 21.37 -6.71 20.30
N GLY A 218 20.13 -7.23 20.35
CA GLY A 218 19.87 -8.58 20.81
C GLY A 218 20.28 -9.63 19.77
N LYS A 219 19.84 -10.87 19.99
CA LYS A 219 20.02 -11.96 19.03
C LYS A 219 19.13 -11.75 17.80
N GLU A 220 19.58 -12.27 16.66
CA GLU A 220 18.76 -12.33 15.45
C GLU A 220 17.55 -13.25 15.66
N GLU A 221 16.40 -12.78 15.23
CA GLU A 221 15.15 -13.54 15.35
C GLU A 221 15.13 -14.75 14.39
N HIS A 222 14.48 -15.84 14.84
CA HIS A 222 14.16 -16.99 14.02
C HIS A 222 12.78 -16.77 13.38
N LYS A 223 12.76 -16.32 12.13
CA LYS A 223 11.55 -15.91 11.44
C LYS A 223 11.02 -16.99 10.49
N MET A 224 9.74 -16.90 10.13
CA MET A 224 9.11 -17.73 9.10
C MET A 224 9.72 -17.49 7.71
N GLY A 225 10.03 -16.23 7.38
CA GLY A 225 10.63 -15.77 6.13
C GLY A 225 11.53 -14.56 6.35
N LEU A 226 12.02 -13.96 5.26
CA LEU A 226 12.96 -12.84 5.28
C LEU A 226 14.22 -13.16 6.10
N HIS A 227 14.76 -14.37 5.96
CA HIS A 227 15.89 -14.84 6.76
C HIS A 227 17.15 -13.98 6.55
N GLY A 228 17.36 -13.48 5.33
CA GLY A 228 18.46 -12.61 4.95
C GLY A 228 18.28 -11.14 5.32
N SER A 229 17.23 -10.79 6.09
CA SER A 229 17.03 -9.45 6.66
C SER A 229 17.29 -9.51 8.16
N SER A 230 18.21 -8.67 8.68
CA SER A 230 18.44 -8.56 10.13
C SER A 230 17.19 -8.11 10.84
N THR A 231 16.84 -8.78 11.94
CA THR A 231 15.72 -8.42 12.80
C THR A 231 16.11 -8.74 14.22
N THR A 232 16.32 -7.71 15.07
CA THR A 232 16.79 -7.88 16.45
C THR A 232 15.97 -7.01 17.40
N ALA A 233 16.09 -7.30 18.71
CA ALA A 233 15.80 -6.31 19.73
C ALA A 233 16.91 -5.25 19.76
N LEU A 234 16.57 -4.02 20.20
CA LEU A 234 17.53 -2.98 20.57
C LEU A 234 17.39 -2.70 22.07
N ILE A 235 18.51 -2.62 22.76
CA ILE A 235 18.58 -2.43 24.20
C ILE A 235 19.29 -1.11 24.50
N PHE A 236 18.66 -0.28 25.31
CA PHE A 236 19.14 1.02 25.75
C PHE A 236 19.34 1.01 27.27
N GLN A 237 20.56 1.25 27.72
CA GLN A 237 20.93 1.36 29.14
C GLN A 237 21.74 2.63 29.30
N ASP A 238 21.12 3.67 29.83
CA ASP A 238 21.68 5.01 30.01
C ASP A 238 22.36 5.57 28.75
N VAL A 239 21.75 5.34 27.58
CA VAL A 239 22.27 5.84 26.32
C VAL A 239 22.05 7.36 26.27
N LYS A 240 23.15 8.12 26.25
CA LYS A 240 23.11 9.58 26.24
C LYS A 240 22.83 10.10 24.84
N VAL A 241 21.67 10.74 24.65
CA VAL A 241 21.23 11.33 23.37
C VAL A 241 21.30 12.85 23.47
N PRO A 242 22.03 13.55 22.60
CA PRO A 242 22.08 15.00 22.57
C PRO A 242 20.70 15.66 22.34
N ALA A 243 20.49 16.85 22.87
CA ALA A 243 19.23 17.59 22.75
C ALA A 243 18.84 17.87 21.27
N GLU A 244 19.83 18.17 20.44
CA GLU A 244 19.67 18.45 19.00
C GLU A 244 19.24 17.23 18.18
N ASN A 245 19.21 16.03 18.79
CA ASN A 245 18.78 14.79 18.14
C ASN A 245 17.29 14.45 18.35
N VAL A 246 16.51 15.36 18.92
CA VAL A 246 15.04 15.26 18.86
C VAL A 246 14.60 15.46 17.41
N LEU A 247 13.92 14.45 16.85
CA LEU A 247 13.34 14.54 15.50
C LEU A 247 11.97 15.22 15.61
N SER A 248 11.81 16.40 15.00
CA SER A 248 10.68 17.31 15.18
C SER A 248 10.71 17.96 16.59
N GLU A 249 9.71 17.76 17.43
CA GLU A 249 9.54 18.35 18.74
C GLU A 249 9.25 17.29 19.80
N VAL A 250 9.61 17.57 21.06
CA VAL A 250 9.23 16.73 22.21
C VAL A 250 7.71 16.66 22.30
N GLY A 251 7.16 15.45 22.45
CA GLY A 251 5.71 15.18 22.51
C GLY A 251 5.03 15.10 21.13
N LYS A 252 5.74 15.33 20.02
CA LYS A 252 5.20 15.25 18.66
C LYS A 252 5.59 13.96 17.91
N GLY A 253 6.20 12.99 18.58
CA GLY A 253 6.60 11.72 17.95
C GLY A 253 5.46 10.96 17.27
N HIS A 254 4.22 11.10 17.77
CA HIS A 254 3.05 10.49 17.12
C HIS A 254 2.81 11.03 15.69
N LYS A 255 3.09 12.32 15.44
CA LYS A 255 3.01 12.89 14.08
C LYS A 255 4.07 12.27 13.17
N VAL A 256 5.29 12.12 13.67
CA VAL A 256 6.38 11.45 12.93
C VAL A 256 5.97 10.00 12.61
N ALA A 257 5.59 9.21 13.64
CA ALA A 257 5.27 7.81 13.47
C ALA A 257 4.16 7.56 12.44
N PHE A 258 3.02 8.24 12.59
CA PHE A 258 1.85 7.95 11.75
C PHE A 258 1.99 8.43 10.31
N ASN A 259 2.68 9.55 10.07
CA ASN A 259 2.91 10.04 8.71
C ASN A 259 3.95 9.19 7.95
N VAL A 260 5.00 8.77 8.63
CA VAL A 260 5.97 7.82 8.06
C VAL A 260 5.30 6.50 7.72
N LEU A 261 4.37 6.02 8.57
CA LEU A 261 3.59 4.81 8.28
C LEU A 261 2.67 4.98 7.05
N ASN A 262 2.08 6.15 6.81
CA ASN A 262 1.28 6.36 5.59
C ASN A 262 2.14 6.22 4.33
N PHE A 263 3.34 6.82 4.33
CA PHE A 263 4.30 6.66 3.24
C PHE A 263 4.74 5.19 3.08
N ALA A 264 5.08 4.52 4.18
CA ALA A 264 5.53 3.13 4.17
C ALA A 264 4.43 2.16 3.68
N ARG A 265 3.16 2.39 4.02
CA ARG A 265 2.00 1.62 3.52
C ARG A 265 1.85 1.71 2.01
N PHE A 266 1.99 2.91 1.46
CA PHE A 266 1.96 3.15 0.02
C PHE A 266 3.09 2.39 -0.70
N LYS A 267 4.32 2.48 -0.20
CA LYS A 267 5.48 1.74 -0.73
C LYS A 267 5.34 0.22 -0.60
N LEU A 268 4.79 -0.25 0.52
CA LEU A 268 4.52 -1.67 0.71
C LEU A 268 3.49 -2.19 -0.30
N GLY A 269 2.43 -1.40 -0.58
CA GLY A 269 1.48 -1.73 -1.64
C GLY A 269 2.16 -1.92 -3.00
N ALA A 270 3.10 -1.03 -3.35
CA ALA A 270 3.88 -1.12 -4.58
C ALA A 270 4.75 -2.39 -4.65
N MET A 271 5.46 -2.71 -3.56
CA MET A 271 6.24 -3.95 -3.47
C MET A 271 5.34 -5.18 -3.61
N CYS A 272 4.13 -5.16 -3.03
CA CYS A 272 3.17 -6.25 -3.19
C CYS A 272 2.71 -6.40 -4.65
N GLY A 273 2.44 -5.29 -5.35
CA GLY A 273 2.12 -5.30 -6.79
C GLY A 273 3.24 -5.91 -7.63
N GLY A 274 4.48 -5.45 -7.42
CA GLY A 274 5.66 -5.98 -8.11
C GLY A 274 5.90 -7.47 -7.83
N GLY A 275 5.72 -7.91 -6.58
CA GLY A 275 5.82 -9.32 -6.20
C GLY A 275 4.77 -10.19 -6.89
N ALA A 276 3.53 -9.69 -7.03
CA ALA A 276 2.47 -10.37 -7.75
C ALA A 276 2.78 -10.49 -9.25
N ILE A 277 3.31 -9.43 -9.87
CA ILE A 277 3.75 -9.44 -11.29
C ILE A 277 4.85 -10.51 -11.50
N GLY A 278 5.83 -10.58 -10.60
CA GLY A 278 6.90 -11.58 -10.64
C GLY A 278 6.37 -13.01 -10.54
N ALA A 279 5.49 -13.27 -9.59
CA ALA A 279 4.90 -14.60 -9.36
C ALA A 279 3.99 -15.05 -10.53
N ILE A 280 3.28 -14.12 -11.19
CA ILE A 280 2.54 -14.40 -12.42
C ILE A 280 3.49 -14.88 -13.52
N ALA A 281 4.65 -14.23 -13.68
CA ALA A 281 5.63 -14.62 -14.69
C ALA A 281 6.23 -16.01 -14.41
N GLU A 282 6.54 -16.33 -13.15
CA GLU A 282 6.99 -17.66 -12.75
C GLU A 282 5.92 -18.72 -13.05
N SER A 283 4.68 -18.47 -12.62
CA SER A 283 3.54 -19.37 -12.82
C SER A 283 3.26 -19.62 -14.31
N ALA A 284 3.29 -18.56 -15.13
CA ALA A 284 3.05 -18.66 -16.58
C ALA A 284 4.11 -19.52 -17.26
N LYS A 285 5.39 -19.26 -16.98
CA LYS A 285 6.52 -20.03 -17.54
C LYS A 285 6.47 -21.49 -17.12
N TYR A 286 6.20 -21.75 -15.84
CA TYR A 286 6.08 -23.12 -15.33
C TYR A 286 4.90 -23.84 -16.00
N ALA A 287 3.72 -23.23 -16.03
CA ALA A 287 2.52 -23.82 -16.60
C ALA A 287 2.63 -24.12 -18.11
N ALA A 288 3.34 -23.28 -18.85
CA ALA A 288 3.60 -23.47 -20.27
C ALA A 288 4.51 -24.69 -20.55
N ASN A 289 5.47 -24.95 -19.67
CA ASN A 289 6.48 -26.01 -19.87
C ASN A 289 6.11 -27.34 -19.22
N ARG A 290 5.43 -27.32 -18.06
CA ARG A 290 5.03 -28.52 -17.32
C ARG A 290 3.93 -29.25 -18.04
N LYS A 291 4.14 -30.53 -18.41
CA LYS A 291 3.16 -31.38 -19.06
C LYS A 291 2.57 -32.39 -18.10
N GLN A 292 1.26 -32.57 -18.17
CA GLN A 292 0.51 -33.64 -17.56
C GLN A 292 -0.63 -34.05 -18.52
N PHE A 293 -1.05 -35.32 -18.49
CA PHE A 293 -2.06 -35.86 -19.42
C PHE A 293 -1.74 -35.57 -20.89
N GLY A 294 -0.44 -35.58 -21.24
CA GLY A 294 0.04 -35.40 -22.61
C GLY A 294 0.12 -33.96 -23.13
N GLN A 295 -0.22 -32.93 -22.32
CA GLN A 295 -0.26 -31.52 -22.74
C GLN A 295 0.26 -30.58 -21.65
N PRO A 296 0.65 -29.33 -21.99
CA PRO A 296 1.03 -28.32 -20.99
C PRO A 296 -0.11 -28.07 -20.00
N ILE A 297 0.22 -27.88 -18.71
CA ILE A 297 -0.84 -27.64 -17.71
C ILE A 297 -1.56 -26.31 -17.93
N ALA A 298 -0.93 -25.34 -18.60
CA ALA A 298 -1.54 -24.08 -19.03
C ALA A 298 -2.78 -24.27 -19.93
N SER A 299 -2.93 -25.42 -20.60
CA SER A 299 -4.09 -25.69 -21.45
C SER A 299 -5.35 -26.04 -20.65
N PHE A 300 -5.23 -26.45 -19.38
CA PHE A 300 -6.37 -26.85 -18.56
C PHE A 300 -7.14 -25.64 -18.02
N GLY A 301 -8.47 -25.70 -18.09
CA GLY A 301 -9.35 -24.63 -17.62
C GLY A 301 -9.14 -24.24 -16.16
N ALA A 302 -8.81 -25.18 -15.28
CA ALA A 302 -8.50 -24.90 -13.88
C ALA A 302 -7.24 -24.03 -13.71
N ILE A 303 -6.19 -24.27 -14.49
CA ILE A 303 -4.97 -23.47 -14.47
C ILE A 303 -5.20 -22.11 -15.12
N LYS A 304 -5.96 -22.04 -16.24
CA LYS A 304 -6.36 -20.77 -16.84
C LYS A 304 -7.19 -19.91 -15.88
N HIS A 305 -8.07 -20.52 -15.08
CA HIS A 305 -8.82 -19.80 -14.05
C HIS A 305 -7.87 -19.16 -13.04
N LYS A 306 -6.89 -19.90 -12.51
CA LYS A 306 -5.90 -19.38 -11.56
C LYS A 306 -5.09 -18.24 -12.14
N LEU A 307 -4.48 -18.43 -13.31
CA LEU A 307 -3.69 -17.39 -13.98
C LEU A 307 -4.53 -16.14 -14.29
N GLY A 308 -5.76 -16.32 -14.77
CA GLY A 308 -6.67 -15.20 -15.05
C GLY A 308 -7.05 -14.43 -13.77
N GLU A 309 -7.33 -15.12 -12.66
CA GLU A 309 -7.64 -14.48 -11.38
C GLU A 309 -6.44 -13.76 -10.78
N MET A 310 -5.22 -14.34 -10.86
CA MET A 310 -3.98 -13.68 -10.45
C MET A 310 -3.81 -12.36 -11.21
N VAL A 311 -4.06 -12.35 -12.54
CA VAL A 311 -3.99 -11.15 -13.37
C VAL A 311 -5.03 -10.12 -12.96
N VAL A 312 -6.29 -10.52 -12.76
CA VAL A 312 -7.39 -9.61 -12.38
C VAL A 312 -7.08 -8.87 -11.08
N ARG A 313 -6.65 -9.61 -10.04
CA ARG A 313 -6.29 -9.01 -8.75
C ARG A 313 -5.10 -8.07 -8.86
N THR A 314 -4.07 -8.48 -9.58
CA THR A 314 -2.87 -7.66 -9.78
C THR A 314 -3.20 -6.38 -10.57
N TYR A 315 -4.05 -6.48 -11.60
CA TYR A 315 -4.51 -5.34 -12.39
C TYR A 315 -5.23 -4.29 -11.53
N ALA A 316 -6.13 -4.72 -10.65
CA ALA A 316 -6.85 -3.81 -9.76
C ALA A 316 -5.90 -3.11 -8.77
N ILE A 317 -4.95 -3.86 -8.18
CA ILE A 317 -3.96 -3.29 -7.25
C ILE A 317 -3.03 -2.31 -7.95
N GLU A 318 -2.49 -2.67 -9.10
CA GLU A 318 -1.64 -1.79 -9.89
C GLU A 318 -2.39 -0.50 -10.25
N SER A 319 -3.66 -0.60 -10.67
CA SER A 319 -4.49 0.55 -11.03
C SER A 319 -4.69 1.51 -9.85
N LEU A 320 -5.03 1.02 -8.66
CA LEU A 320 -5.22 1.87 -7.49
C LEU A 320 -3.91 2.48 -6.97
N LEU A 321 -2.78 1.77 -7.10
CA LEU A 321 -1.47 2.26 -6.68
C LEU A 321 -1.01 3.45 -7.53
N TYR A 322 -1.07 3.32 -8.85
CA TYR A 322 -0.68 4.41 -9.74
C TYR A 322 -1.65 5.59 -9.67
N ARG A 323 -2.95 5.35 -9.50
CA ARG A 323 -3.93 6.41 -9.21
C ARG A 323 -3.57 7.16 -7.93
N THR A 324 -3.25 6.45 -6.86
CA THR A 324 -2.85 7.07 -5.59
C THR A 324 -1.57 7.88 -5.73
N ALA A 325 -0.55 7.36 -6.45
CA ALA A 325 0.68 8.09 -6.72
C ALA A 325 0.43 9.40 -7.47
N GLY A 326 -0.37 9.34 -8.53
CA GLY A 326 -0.75 10.52 -9.30
C GLY A 326 -1.49 11.57 -8.48
N LEU A 327 -2.39 11.16 -7.58
CA LEU A 327 -3.08 12.07 -6.66
C LEU A 327 -2.10 12.75 -5.69
N VAL A 328 -1.14 11.99 -5.14
CA VAL A 328 -0.10 12.55 -4.26
C VAL A 328 0.75 13.57 -5.00
N ASP A 329 1.24 13.25 -6.20
CA ASP A 329 2.08 14.16 -6.99
C ASP A 329 1.31 15.41 -7.44
N ALA A 330 0.06 15.25 -7.89
CA ALA A 330 -0.80 16.38 -8.23
C ALA A 330 -1.02 17.32 -7.03
N ARG A 331 -1.21 16.75 -5.83
CA ARG A 331 -1.39 17.52 -4.60
C ARG A 331 -0.11 18.27 -4.20
N ILE A 332 1.06 17.62 -4.31
CA ILE A 332 2.36 18.27 -4.07
C ILE A 332 2.55 19.44 -5.04
N ALA A 333 2.32 19.21 -6.33
CA ALA A 333 2.47 20.24 -7.36
C ALA A 333 1.53 21.44 -7.17
N ALA A 334 0.30 21.20 -6.68
CA ALA A 334 -0.67 22.27 -6.40
C ALA A 334 -0.43 23.02 -5.07
N THR A 335 0.48 22.53 -4.22
CA THR A 335 0.78 23.15 -2.92
C THR A 335 2.02 24.03 -3.05
N PRO A 336 1.94 25.35 -2.82
CA PRO A 336 3.13 26.20 -2.80
C PRO A 336 4.13 25.72 -1.73
N HIS A 337 5.34 25.39 -2.12
CA HIS A 337 6.37 24.88 -1.21
C HIS A 337 7.78 25.17 -1.74
N ASP A 338 8.77 25.17 -0.84
CA ASP A 338 10.18 25.08 -1.20
C ASP A 338 10.51 23.62 -1.55
N ALA A 339 11.23 23.40 -2.65
CA ALA A 339 11.62 22.06 -3.09
C ALA A 339 12.42 21.27 -2.02
N ASN A 340 13.10 21.98 -1.10
CA ASN A 340 13.87 21.39 -0.01
C ASN A 340 13.03 21.15 1.26
N ASP A 341 11.78 21.64 1.28
CA ASP A 341 10.87 21.48 2.41
C ASP A 341 9.94 20.29 2.17
N GLY A 342 9.96 19.30 3.06
CA GLY A 342 9.10 18.11 2.99
C GLY A 342 7.63 18.36 3.30
N SER A 343 7.22 19.61 3.61
CA SER A 343 5.88 19.94 4.09
C SER A 343 4.76 19.60 3.09
N ALA A 344 4.97 19.88 1.81
CA ALA A 344 3.99 19.56 0.77
C ALA A 344 3.80 18.05 0.61
N ALA A 345 4.88 17.27 0.64
CA ALA A 345 4.82 15.82 0.61
C ALA A 345 4.12 15.25 1.86
N LEU A 346 4.44 15.81 3.04
CA LEU A 346 3.78 15.45 4.31
C LEU A 346 2.27 15.71 4.22
N ALA A 347 1.85 16.91 3.80
CA ALA A 347 0.44 17.27 3.65
C ALA A 347 -0.29 16.37 2.64
N ALA A 348 0.36 15.99 1.54
CA ALA A 348 -0.21 15.08 0.55
C ALA A 348 -0.40 13.66 1.12
N PHE A 349 0.56 13.10 1.85
CA PHE A 349 0.40 11.79 2.50
C PHE A 349 -0.60 11.80 3.65
N GLU A 350 -0.77 12.91 4.36
CA GLU A 350 -1.87 13.08 5.33
C GLU A 350 -3.23 13.11 4.63
N GLU A 351 -3.34 13.82 3.51
CA GLU A 351 -4.58 13.90 2.71
C GLU A 351 -5.01 12.52 2.19
N TYR A 352 -4.08 11.72 1.65
CA TYR A 352 -4.36 10.41 1.04
C TYR A 352 -4.04 9.23 1.96
N ALA A 353 -4.14 9.40 3.28
CA ALA A 353 -3.88 8.34 4.26
C ALA A 353 -4.89 7.17 4.16
N VAL A 354 -6.12 7.44 3.71
CA VAL A 354 -7.15 6.40 3.43
C VAL A 354 -6.67 5.51 2.28
N GLU A 355 -6.27 6.11 1.16
CA GLU A 355 -5.80 5.43 -0.04
C GLU A 355 -4.51 4.62 0.23
N ALA A 356 -3.59 5.17 1.04
CA ALA A 356 -2.39 4.46 1.47
C ALA A 356 -2.72 3.21 2.31
N SER A 357 -3.73 3.30 3.19
CA SER A 357 -4.21 2.16 3.97
C SER A 357 -4.90 1.11 3.07
N ILE A 358 -5.72 1.54 2.09
CA ILE A 358 -6.32 0.68 1.07
C ILE A 358 -5.22 -0.04 0.28
N ALA A 359 -4.22 0.70 -0.23
CA ALA A 359 -3.11 0.15 -1.00
C ALA A 359 -2.36 -0.95 -0.23
N LYS A 360 -2.12 -0.75 1.08
CA LYS A 360 -1.44 -1.72 1.94
C LYS A 360 -2.26 -3.00 2.13
N VAL A 361 -3.53 -2.87 2.47
CA VAL A 361 -4.40 -4.03 2.73
C VAL A 361 -4.65 -4.80 1.44
N ALA A 362 -5.18 -4.13 0.42
CA ALA A 362 -5.52 -4.75 -0.85
C ALA A 362 -4.28 -5.35 -1.53
N GLY A 363 -3.15 -4.64 -1.53
CA GLY A 363 -1.88 -5.11 -2.10
C GLY A 363 -1.37 -6.37 -1.41
N SER A 364 -1.29 -6.36 -0.07
CA SER A 364 -0.77 -7.50 0.69
C SER A 364 -1.66 -8.76 0.61
N GLU A 365 -2.98 -8.58 0.52
CA GLU A 365 -3.92 -9.70 0.36
C GLU A 365 -3.95 -10.26 -1.06
N ALA A 366 -3.88 -9.39 -2.08
CA ALA A 366 -3.74 -9.83 -3.47
C ALA A 366 -2.43 -10.59 -3.69
N LEU A 367 -1.31 -10.07 -3.16
CA LEU A 367 -0.02 -10.76 -3.23
C LEU A 367 -0.10 -12.13 -2.56
N ASN A 368 -0.69 -12.21 -1.36
CA ASN A 368 -0.83 -13.49 -0.67
C ASN A 368 -1.61 -14.52 -1.50
N TYR A 369 -2.71 -14.09 -2.15
CA TYR A 369 -3.47 -14.96 -3.06
C TYR A 369 -2.62 -15.41 -4.25
N VAL A 370 -1.92 -14.48 -4.91
CA VAL A 370 -1.11 -14.76 -6.09
C VAL A 370 0.04 -15.71 -5.77
N LEU A 371 0.69 -15.56 -4.62
CA LEU A 371 1.78 -16.44 -4.19
C LEU A 371 1.30 -17.84 -3.79
N ASP A 372 0.14 -17.95 -3.14
CA ASP A 372 -0.48 -19.25 -2.83
C ASP A 372 -0.81 -20.01 -4.12
N GLU A 373 -1.37 -19.32 -5.12
CA GLU A 373 -1.65 -19.89 -6.42
C GLU A 373 -0.37 -20.22 -7.21
N ASN A 374 0.70 -19.46 -7.02
CA ASN A 374 2.01 -19.78 -7.61
C ASN A 374 2.53 -21.12 -7.07
N VAL A 375 2.50 -21.35 -5.76
CA VAL A 375 2.84 -22.64 -5.15
C VAL A 375 1.92 -23.74 -5.69
N GLN A 376 0.62 -23.50 -5.76
CA GLN A 376 -0.36 -24.48 -6.21
C GLN A 376 -0.16 -24.87 -7.68
N ILE A 377 0.17 -23.92 -8.56
CA ILE A 377 0.47 -24.19 -9.99
C ILE A 377 1.75 -25.03 -10.12
N HIS A 378 2.75 -24.78 -9.29
CA HIS A 378 3.99 -25.57 -9.27
C HIS A 378 3.77 -27.00 -8.69
N GLY A 379 2.69 -27.22 -7.94
CA GLY A 379 2.42 -28.50 -7.28
C GLY A 379 3.54 -28.87 -6.30
N GLY A 380 4.00 -30.12 -6.29
CA GLY A 380 5.08 -30.56 -5.40
C GLY A 380 6.37 -29.76 -5.54
N ASN A 381 6.67 -29.25 -6.74
CA ASN A 381 7.83 -28.39 -6.99
C ASN A 381 7.70 -27.02 -6.30
N GLY A 382 6.47 -26.53 -6.07
CA GLY A 382 6.24 -25.30 -5.32
C GLY A 382 6.46 -25.41 -3.81
N TYR A 383 6.59 -26.64 -3.29
CA TYR A 383 6.73 -26.95 -1.86
C TYR A 383 8.17 -27.27 -1.44
N VAL A 384 9.09 -27.39 -2.38
CA VAL A 384 10.51 -27.71 -2.12
C VAL A 384 11.40 -26.50 -2.41
N HIS A 385 12.53 -26.41 -1.69
CA HIS A 385 13.48 -25.28 -1.77
C HIS A 385 14.19 -25.09 -3.12
N ASP A 386 14.14 -26.10 -4.00
CA ASP A 386 14.70 -26.00 -5.35
C ASP A 386 13.99 -24.97 -6.24
N TYR A 387 12.79 -24.57 -5.84
CA TYR A 387 11.97 -23.54 -6.50
C TYR A 387 11.66 -22.39 -5.55
N PRO A 388 11.65 -21.13 -6.02
CA PRO A 388 11.50 -19.97 -5.14
C PRO A 388 10.08 -19.75 -4.61
N ALA A 389 9.07 -20.47 -5.12
CA ALA A 389 7.66 -20.24 -4.82
C ALA A 389 7.35 -20.36 -3.30
N GLU A 390 7.89 -21.36 -2.61
CA GLU A 390 7.69 -21.54 -1.17
C GLU A 390 8.31 -20.40 -0.35
N ARG A 391 9.50 -19.90 -0.74
CA ARG A 391 10.16 -18.77 -0.07
C ARG A 391 9.34 -17.50 -0.23
N HIS A 392 8.81 -17.23 -1.42
CA HIS A 392 7.98 -16.05 -1.67
C HIS A 392 6.76 -16.00 -0.75
N VAL A 393 6.11 -17.14 -0.49
CA VAL A 393 4.98 -17.23 0.46
C VAL A 393 5.43 -16.91 1.88
N ARG A 394 6.54 -17.48 2.33
CA ARG A 394 7.05 -17.25 3.68
C ARG A 394 7.46 -15.77 3.88
N ASP A 395 8.17 -15.21 2.91
CA ASP A 395 8.64 -13.83 2.97
C ASP A 395 7.50 -12.83 2.95
N ALA A 396 6.49 -13.04 2.10
CA ALA A 396 5.36 -12.14 1.96
C ALA A 396 4.37 -12.19 3.13
N ARG A 397 4.39 -13.25 3.96
CA ARG A 397 3.39 -13.44 5.03
C ARG A 397 3.37 -12.28 6.01
N VAL A 398 4.51 -11.67 6.30
CA VAL A 398 4.64 -10.54 7.23
C VAL A 398 3.99 -9.25 6.72
N ASN A 399 3.79 -9.10 5.41
CA ASN A 399 3.19 -7.91 4.80
C ASN A 399 1.78 -7.60 5.34
N ARG A 400 1.06 -8.60 5.87
CA ARG A 400 -0.23 -8.41 6.52
C ARG A 400 -0.13 -8.04 8.00
N ILE A 401 1.09 -8.02 8.57
CA ILE A 401 1.35 -7.82 10.01
C ILE A 401 1.98 -6.45 10.27
N PHE A 402 3.11 -6.13 9.63
CA PHE A 402 3.82 -4.87 9.87
C PHE A 402 3.15 -3.68 9.15
N GLU A 403 3.60 -2.46 9.40
CA GLU A 403 3.01 -1.17 8.94
C GLU A 403 1.55 -0.98 9.43
N GLY A 404 1.26 -1.52 10.61
CA GLY A 404 -0.08 -1.76 11.11
C GLY A 404 -0.71 -3.00 10.49
N THR A 405 -1.28 -3.89 11.31
CA THR A 405 -1.92 -5.09 10.77
C THR A 405 -3.03 -4.74 9.77
N ASN A 406 -3.43 -5.68 8.93
CA ASN A 406 -4.53 -5.43 7.98
C ASN A 406 -5.83 -5.09 8.71
N GLU A 407 -6.06 -5.64 9.89
CA GLU A 407 -7.18 -5.31 10.77
C GLU A 407 -7.12 -3.85 11.23
N ILE A 408 -5.96 -3.40 11.72
CA ILE A 408 -5.76 -1.99 12.12
C ILE A 408 -6.00 -1.04 10.94
N ASN A 409 -5.48 -1.37 9.74
CA ASN A 409 -5.73 -0.55 8.56
C ASN A 409 -7.21 -0.55 8.15
N ARG A 410 -7.92 -1.70 8.27
CA ARG A 410 -9.37 -1.77 8.06
C ARG A 410 -10.15 -0.88 9.02
N LEU A 411 -9.72 -0.76 10.27
CA LEU A 411 -10.34 0.18 11.22
C LEU A 411 -10.00 1.64 10.89
N LEU A 412 -8.80 1.90 10.39
CA LEU A 412 -8.37 3.26 10.00
C LEU A 412 -9.15 3.79 8.79
N ILE A 413 -9.42 2.97 7.77
CA ILE A 413 -10.11 3.41 6.54
C ILE A 413 -11.46 4.07 6.87
N PRO A 414 -12.47 3.39 7.43
CA PRO A 414 -13.74 4.03 7.77
C PRO A 414 -13.59 5.06 8.89
N GLY A 415 -12.72 4.83 9.88
CA GLY A 415 -12.50 5.76 10.98
C GLY A 415 -11.99 7.12 10.51
N MET A 416 -11.11 7.18 9.51
CA MET A 416 -10.64 8.44 8.91
C MET A 416 -11.73 9.12 8.08
N LEU A 417 -12.49 8.37 7.27
CA LEU A 417 -13.62 8.90 6.49
C LEU A 417 -14.69 9.51 7.40
N ILE A 418 -15.08 8.82 8.46
CA ILE A 418 -16.04 9.31 9.47
C ILE A 418 -15.51 10.57 10.16
N ARG A 419 -14.24 10.59 10.57
CA ARG A 419 -13.63 11.77 11.21
C ARG A 419 -13.64 12.98 10.30
N ARG A 420 -13.33 12.82 9.00
CA ARG A 420 -13.40 13.88 8.00
C ARG A 420 -14.83 14.36 7.78
N ALA A 421 -15.80 13.43 7.77
CA ALA A 421 -17.22 13.76 7.66
C ALA A 421 -17.72 14.59 8.85
N LEU A 422 -17.32 14.22 10.08
CA LEU A 422 -17.70 14.95 11.29
C LEU A 422 -17.06 16.33 11.39
N LYS A 423 -15.86 16.52 10.81
CA LYS A 423 -15.19 17.83 10.71
C LYS A 423 -15.73 18.72 9.57
N GLY A 424 -16.56 18.17 8.67
CA GLY A 424 -17.03 18.87 7.48
C GLY A 424 -16.01 18.90 6.32
N ASP A 425 -14.90 18.16 6.44
CA ASP A 425 -13.86 18.07 5.40
C ASP A 425 -14.29 17.18 4.23
N LEU A 426 -15.23 16.25 4.46
CA LEU A 426 -15.79 15.32 3.47
C LEU A 426 -17.32 15.32 3.58
N PRO A 427 -18.09 15.62 2.50
CA PRO A 427 -19.55 15.71 2.54
C PRO A 427 -20.26 14.33 2.54
N LEU A 428 -19.73 13.35 3.31
CA LEU A 428 -20.26 11.99 3.42
C LEU A 428 -21.67 11.98 4.06
N ILE A 429 -21.87 12.77 5.12
CA ILE A 429 -23.15 12.81 5.84
C ILE A 429 -24.26 13.41 4.96
N PRO A 430 -24.07 14.57 4.30
CA PRO A 430 -25.05 15.09 3.33
C PRO A 430 -25.34 14.10 2.20
N ALA A 431 -24.33 13.44 1.64
CA ALA A 431 -24.49 12.47 0.58
C ALA A 431 -25.32 11.24 1.02
N ALA A 432 -25.04 10.71 2.22
CA ALA A 432 -25.82 9.60 2.78
C ALA A 432 -27.28 9.98 3.05
N LYS A 433 -27.56 11.21 3.52
CA LYS A 433 -28.92 11.71 3.73
C LYS A 433 -29.67 11.85 2.41
N ALA A 434 -29.05 12.46 1.40
CA ALA A 434 -29.66 12.61 0.07
C ALA A 434 -30.01 11.25 -0.54
N LEU A 435 -29.10 10.26 -0.42
CA LEU A 435 -29.36 8.90 -0.86
C LEU A 435 -30.54 8.26 -0.09
N GLN A 436 -30.62 8.47 1.22
CA GLN A 436 -31.74 7.95 2.03
C GLN A 436 -33.08 8.52 1.57
N GLU A 437 -33.16 9.82 1.28
CA GLU A 437 -34.33 10.48 0.74
C GLU A 437 -34.74 9.91 -0.65
N GLU A 438 -33.72 9.68 -1.52
CA GLU A 438 -33.93 9.05 -2.83
C GLU A 438 -34.47 7.62 -2.70
N LEU A 439 -33.94 6.82 -1.79
CA LEU A 439 -34.36 5.42 -1.58
C LEU A 439 -35.80 5.31 -1.00
N LEU A 440 -36.25 6.30 -0.22
CA LEU A 440 -37.58 6.38 0.33
C LEU A 440 -38.59 6.97 -0.68
N GLY A 441 -38.11 7.67 -1.70
CA GLY A 441 -38.91 8.26 -2.77
C GLY A 441 -39.39 7.24 -3.81
N PRO A 442 -40.27 7.67 -4.74
CA PRO A 442 -40.63 6.84 -5.88
C PRO A 442 -39.38 6.50 -6.72
N PRO A 443 -39.35 5.30 -7.34
CA PRO A 443 -38.23 4.93 -8.18
C PRO A 443 -38.01 5.98 -9.27
N ALA A 444 -36.75 6.50 -9.35
CA ALA A 444 -36.37 7.36 -10.47
C ALA A 444 -36.61 6.59 -11.78
N MET A 445 -37.22 7.24 -12.76
CA MET A 445 -37.33 6.65 -14.09
C MET A 445 -35.90 6.42 -14.64
N PRO A 446 -35.62 5.27 -15.28
CA PRO A 446 -34.36 5.07 -15.92
C PRO A 446 -34.08 6.25 -16.88
N SER A 447 -32.95 6.90 -16.76
CA SER A 447 -32.54 7.91 -17.73
C SER A 447 -32.47 7.22 -19.10
N THR A 448 -33.24 7.71 -20.07
CA THR A 448 -33.30 7.16 -21.44
C THR A 448 -32.06 7.49 -22.28
N GLY A 449 -31.04 8.12 -21.69
CA GLY A 449 -29.71 8.32 -22.24
C GLY A 449 -28.78 7.21 -21.76
N ALA A 450 -28.84 6.04 -22.41
CA ALA A 450 -27.81 5.04 -22.21
C ALA A 450 -26.48 5.63 -22.70
N ASP A 451 -25.56 5.84 -21.76
CA ASP A 451 -24.15 5.98 -22.15
C ASP A 451 -23.73 4.61 -22.69
N ASP A 452 -23.67 4.48 -24.01
CA ASP A 452 -23.29 3.25 -24.73
C ASP A 452 -21.75 3.12 -24.80
N GLY A 453 -21.01 3.87 -23.99
CA GLY A 453 -19.56 3.87 -23.93
C GLY A 453 -18.98 2.53 -23.45
N VAL A 454 -17.71 2.35 -23.74
CA VAL A 454 -16.95 1.18 -23.24
C VAL A 454 -16.97 1.17 -21.72
N LEU A 455 -17.37 0.02 -21.13
CA LEU A 455 -17.52 -0.17 -19.68
C LEU A 455 -18.65 0.65 -19.01
N ALA A 456 -19.69 1.04 -19.75
CA ALA A 456 -20.83 1.78 -19.21
C ALA A 456 -21.59 0.99 -18.10
N ASP A 457 -21.74 -0.34 -18.26
CA ASP A 457 -22.32 -1.20 -17.23
C ASP A 457 -21.49 -1.24 -15.96
N GLU A 458 -20.18 -1.27 -16.10
CA GLU A 458 -19.23 -1.27 -15.01
C GLU A 458 -19.24 0.08 -14.26
N LEU A 459 -19.37 1.20 -14.95
CA LEU A 459 -19.54 2.51 -14.33
C LEU A 459 -20.86 2.61 -13.54
N ARG A 460 -21.95 2.06 -14.10
CA ARG A 460 -23.23 1.96 -13.36
C ARG A 460 -23.08 1.09 -12.10
N ALA A 461 -22.35 -0.01 -12.20
CA ALA A 461 -22.06 -0.87 -11.04
C ALA A 461 -21.24 -0.12 -9.97
N ILE A 462 -20.23 0.66 -10.36
CA ILE A 462 -19.43 1.47 -9.44
C ILE A 462 -20.29 2.52 -8.73
N ALA A 463 -21.18 3.20 -9.44
CA ALA A 463 -22.12 4.12 -8.81
C ALA A 463 -23.01 3.40 -7.77
N ALA A 464 -23.47 2.20 -8.09
CA ALA A 464 -24.23 1.36 -7.16
C ALA A 464 -23.40 0.94 -5.93
N PHE A 465 -22.11 0.65 -6.12
CA PHE A 465 -21.18 0.32 -5.03
C PHE A 465 -20.97 1.52 -4.09
N LYS A 466 -20.75 2.72 -4.64
CA LYS A 466 -20.64 3.96 -3.87
C LYS A 466 -21.92 4.21 -3.07
N ASN A 467 -23.10 4.10 -3.68
CA ASN A 467 -24.37 4.25 -3.01
C ASN A 467 -24.61 3.19 -1.92
N THR A 468 -24.19 1.95 -2.16
CA THR A 468 -24.21 0.89 -1.13
C THR A 468 -23.32 1.24 0.06
N SER A 469 -22.11 1.71 -0.21
CA SER A 469 -21.19 2.18 0.83
C SER A 469 -21.82 3.32 1.65
N LEU A 470 -22.34 4.36 0.99
CA LEU A 470 -23.02 5.50 1.64
C LEU A 470 -24.22 5.08 2.49
N MET A 471 -25.02 4.13 2.02
CA MET A 471 -26.16 3.58 2.76
C MET A 471 -25.70 2.91 4.05
N VAL A 472 -24.69 2.05 3.99
CA VAL A 472 -24.17 1.32 5.16
C VAL A 472 -23.47 2.27 6.12
N PHE A 473 -22.65 3.23 5.63
CA PHE A 473 -22.04 4.28 6.47
C PHE A 473 -23.10 5.13 7.20
N GLY A 474 -24.08 5.62 6.46
CA GLY A 474 -25.15 6.47 7.01
C GLY A 474 -25.92 5.76 8.12
N LEU A 475 -26.32 4.51 7.88
CA LEU A 475 -27.05 3.71 8.86
C LEU A 475 -26.20 3.40 10.10
N ALA A 476 -24.94 2.97 9.92
CA ALA A 476 -24.03 2.67 11.03
C ALA A 476 -23.76 3.91 11.89
N MET A 477 -23.49 5.06 11.27
CA MET A 477 -23.29 6.33 11.98
C MET A 477 -24.55 6.77 12.73
N GLN A 478 -25.72 6.59 12.14
CA GLN A 478 -27.00 6.94 12.76
C GLN A 478 -27.32 6.04 13.96
N THR A 479 -27.08 4.73 13.84
CA THR A 479 -27.41 3.74 14.87
C THR A 479 -26.46 3.80 16.05
N PHE A 480 -25.15 3.80 15.80
CA PHE A 480 -24.15 3.68 16.86
C PHE A 480 -23.61 5.03 17.34
N GLY A 481 -23.69 6.10 16.52
CA GLY A 481 -23.17 7.42 16.87
C GLY A 481 -21.69 7.36 17.29
N THR A 482 -21.36 7.86 18.48
CA THR A 482 -20.01 7.87 19.02
C THR A 482 -19.46 6.49 19.40
N LYS A 483 -20.34 5.48 19.56
CA LYS A 483 -19.94 4.10 19.85
C LYS A 483 -19.56 3.29 18.62
N LEU A 484 -19.69 3.85 17.42
CA LEU A 484 -19.34 3.14 16.19
C LEU A 484 -17.87 2.68 16.18
N THR A 485 -16.97 3.34 16.89
CA THR A 485 -15.58 2.93 17.04
C THR A 485 -15.41 1.60 17.80
N ASP A 486 -16.41 1.18 18.57
CA ASP A 486 -16.39 -0.07 19.33
C ASP A 486 -16.95 -1.25 18.49
N GLU A 487 -17.67 -0.95 17.39
CA GLU A 487 -18.28 -1.92 16.48
C GLU A 487 -17.29 -2.31 15.37
N GLN A 488 -16.18 -2.96 15.75
CA GLN A 488 -15.04 -3.21 14.87
C GLN A 488 -15.39 -4.08 13.67
N GLU A 489 -16.24 -5.07 13.81
CA GLU A 489 -16.69 -5.96 12.73
C GLU A 489 -17.51 -5.17 11.68
N VAL A 490 -18.36 -4.24 12.10
CA VAL A 490 -19.09 -3.34 11.20
C VAL A 490 -18.11 -2.43 10.45
N LEU A 491 -17.11 -1.87 11.15
CA LEU A 491 -16.05 -1.08 10.52
C LEU A 491 -15.23 -1.89 9.52
N MET A 492 -14.93 -3.16 9.81
CA MET A 492 -14.21 -4.03 8.88
C MET A 492 -15.01 -4.29 7.60
N HIS A 493 -16.33 -4.54 7.70
CA HIS A 493 -17.19 -4.66 6.52
C HIS A 493 -17.27 -3.36 5.70
N LEU A 494 -17.35 -2.20 6.37
CA LEU A 494 -17.29 -0.89 5.73
C LEU A 494 -15.96 -0.68 5.00
N ALA A 495 -14.85 -1.11 5.60
CA ALA A 495 -13.53 -1.05 4.96
C ALA A 495 -13.46 -1.93 3.71
N ASP A 496 -13.94 -3.16 3.78
CA ASP A 496 -13.94 -4.09 2.65
C ASP A 496 -14.77 -3.54 1.47
N ILE A 497 -15.97 -3.01 1.74
CA ILE A 497 -16.78 -2.34 0.73
C ILE A 497 -16.02 -1.15 0.12
N THR A 498 -15.42 -0.30 0.96
CA THR A 498 -14.69 0.90 0.53
C THR A 498 -13.48 0.55 -0.35
N MET A 499 -12.73 -0.49 0.02
CA MET A 499 -11.59 -0.99 -0.75
C MET A 499 -12.03 -1.54 -2.11
N ASP A 500 -13.12 -2.31 -2.17
CA ASP A 500 -13.66 -2.83 -3.42
C ASP A 500 -14.16 -1.69 -4.34
N VAL A 501 -14.80 -0.65 -3.79
CA VAL A 501 -15.20 0.55 -4.56
C VAL A 501 -13.99 1.22 -5.20
N PHE A 502 -12.96 1.53 -4.42
CA PHE A 502 -11.78 2.24 -4.93
C PHE A 502 -11.00 1.42 -5.95
N SER A 503 -10.86 0.12 -5.69
CA SER A 503 -10.16 -0.81 -6.59
C SER A 503 -10.92 -0.99 -7.92
N ALA A 504 -12.25 -1.18 -7.87
CA ALA A 504 -13.10 -1.34 -9.03
C ALA A 504 -13.10 -0.07 -9.91
N GLU A 505 -13.27 1.10 -9.30
CA GLU A 505 -13.24 2.37 -10.03
C GLU A 505 -11.88 2.60 -10.67
N SER A 506 -10.79 2.37 -9.95
CA SER A 506 -9.43 2.52 -10.49
C SER A 506 -9.16 1.60 -11.68
N ALA A 507 -9.63 0.35 -11.62
CA ALA A 507 -9.51 -0.63 -12.71
C ALA A 507 -10.31 -0.20 -13.95
N VAL A 508 -11.54 0.28 -13.76
CA VAL A 508 -12.40 0.72 -14.88
C VAL A 508 -11.86 1.98 -15.53
N LEU A 509 -11.46 2.99 -14.75
CA LEU A 509 -10.89 4.23 -15.29
C LEU A 509 -9.59 3.98 -16.08
N ARG A 510 -8.73 3.06 -15.60
CA ARG A 510 -7.55 2.63 -16.36
C ARG A 510 -7.93 1.96 -17.67
N ALA A 511 -8.93 1.08 -17.66
CA ALA A 511 -9.37 0.40 -18.89
C ALA A 511 -10.00 1.37 -19.89
N GLN A 512 -10.77 2.38 -19.44
CA GLN A 512 -11.29 3.45 -20.28
C GLN A 512 -10.15 4.30 -20.87
N ALA A 513 -9.14 4.66 -20.06
CA ALA A 513 -7.97 5.39 -20.56
C ALA A 513 -7.22 4.60 -21.63
N ALA A 514 -7.09 3.28 -21.48
CA ALA A 514 -6.47 2.41 -22.48
C ALA A 514 -7.29 2.32 -23.77
N ASP A 515 -8.61 2.29 -23.67
CA ASP A 515 -9.50 2.30 -24.84
C ASP A 515 -9.43 3.65 -25.59
N ALA A 516 -9.54 4.76 -24.86
CA ALA A 516 -9.41 6.11 -25.43
C ALA A 516 -8.06 6.33 -26.13
N ALA A 517 -6.98 5.75 -25.61
CA ALA A 517 -5.65 5.74 -26.21
C ALA A 517 -5.51 4.72 -27.38
N LYS A 518 -6.58 3.98 -27.70
CA LYS A 518 -6.57 2.91 -28.73
C LYS A 518 -5.46 1.88 -28.49
N SER A 519 -5.25 1.51 -27.23
CA SER A 519 -4.24 0.51 -26.86
C SER A 519 -4.51 -0.82 -27.60
N PRO A 520 -3.50 -1.49 -28.15
CA PRO A 520 -3.65 -2.83 -28.72
C PRO A 520 -4.12 -3.87 -27.69
N LYS A 521 -4.00 -3.54 -26.39
CA LYS A 521 -4.45 -4.37 -25.26
C LYS A 521 -5.79 -3.90 -24.65
N ALA A 522 -6.52 -2.94 -25.28
CA ALA A 522 -7.74 -2.37 -24.72
C ALA A 522 -8.78 -3.45 -24.32
N SER A 523 -8.92 -4.51 -25.13
CA SER A 523 -9.82 -5.63 -24.81
C SER A 523 -9.41 -6.40 -23.55
N LEU A 524 -8.11 -6.59 -23.32
CA LEU A 524 -7.60 -7.25 -22.10
C LEU A 524 -7.78 -6.36 -20.87
N HIS A 525 -7.57 -5.04 -20.99
CA HIS A 525 -7.89 -4.07 -19.93
C HIS A 525 -9.37 -4.14 -19.56
N ALA A 526 -10.25 -4.15 -20.57
CA ALA A 526 -11.69 -4.28 -20.35
C ALA A 526 -12.06 -5.62 -19.68
N ASP A 527 -11.45 -6.74 -20.10
CA ASP A 527 -11.68 -8.04 -19.48
C ASP A 527 -11.27 -8.05 -18.00
N ALA A 528 -10.10 -7.50 -17.66
CA ALA A 528 -9.63 -7.44 -16.29
C ALA A 528 -10.55 -6.58 -15.39
N ALA A 529 -10.94 -5.39 -15.89
CA ALA A 529 -11.86 -4.49 -15.19
C ALA A 529 -13.25 -5.12 -14.99
N ARG A 530 -13.83 -5.70 -16.03
CA ARG A 530 -15.15 -6.36 -15.98
C ARG A 530 -15.19 -7.50 -14.98
N VAL A 531 -14.18 -8.36 -15.00
CA VAL A 531 -14.12 -9.49 -14.05
C VAL A 531 -14.00 -8.96 -12.63
N PHE A 532 -13.15 -7.96 -12.38
CA PHE A 532 -13.00 -7.41 -11.05
C PHE A 532 -14.29 -6.78 -10.54
N VAL A 533 -14.99 -5.97 -11.35
CA VAL A 533 -16.29 -5.36 -11.00
C VAL A 533 -17.35 -6.40 -10.71
N ASN A 534 -17.46 -7.44 -11.56
CA ASN A 534 -18.40 -8.53 -11.33
C ASN A 534 -18.18 -9.22 -9.98
N ASP A 535 -16.94 -9.51 -9.64
CA ASP A 535 -16.61 -10.19 -8.38
C ASP A 535 -16.73 -9.26 -7.17
N ALA A 536 -16.41 -7.97 -7.34
CA ALA A 536 -16.61 -6.95 -6.32
C ALA A 536 -18.09 -6.80 -5.94
N ALA A 537 -19.01 -6.89 -6.92
CA ALA A 537 -20.44 -6.85 -6.64
C ALA A 537 -20.88 -7.93 -5.65
N LEU A 538 -20.35 -9.14 -5.78
CA LEU A 538 -20.64 -10.27 -4.88
C LEU A 538 -20.05 -10.06 -3.48
N ARG A 539 -18.81 -9.56 -3.40
CA ARG A 539 -18.16 -9.26 -2.11
C ARG A 539 -18.85 -8.12 -1.37
N ILE A 540 -19.20 -7.05 -2.09
CA ILE A 540 -19.93 -5.90 -1.53
C ILE A 540 -21.33 -6.31 -1.03
N ASP A 541 -22.07 -7.12 -1.80
CA ASP A 541 -23.39 -7.63 -1.35
C ASP A 541 -23.24 -8.43 -0.04
N ALA A 542 -22.28 -9.34 0.02
CA ALA A 542 -22.04 -10.15 1.22
C ALA A 542 -21.64 -9.28 2.44
N SER A 543 -20.71 -8.36 2.28
CA SER A 543 -20.25 -7.47 3.36
C SER A 543 -21.36 -6.51 3.82
N ALA A 544 -22.12 -5.93 2.86
CA ALA A 544 -23.23 -5.04 3.19
C ALA A 544 -24.33 -5.76 3.97
N ARG A 545 -24.71 -6.99 3.60
CA ARG A 545 -25.71 -7.79 4.33
C ARG A 545 -25.27 -8.04 5.77
N GLN A 546 -24.01 -8.40 5.99
CA GLN A 546 -23.49 -8.65 7.33
C GLN A 546 -23.46 -7.37 8.16
N ALA A 547 -22.96 -6.26 7.60
CA ALA A 547 -22.95 -4.97 8.28
C ALA A 547 -24.38 -4.49 8.64
N LEU A 548 -25.34 -4.60 7.71
CA LEU A 548 -26.73 -4.22 7.96
C LEU A 548 -27.37 -5.08 9.06
N ALA A 549 -27.17 -6.40 9.04
CA ALA A 549 -27.70 -7.31 10.04
C ALA A 549 -27.07 -7.11 11.44
N ALA A 550 -25.83 -6.63 11.50
CA ALA A 550 -25.19 -6.25 12.77
C ALA A 550 -25.64 -4.87 13.29
N THR A 551 -26.19 -4.03 12.40
CA THR A 551 -26.54 -2.63 12.73
C THR A 551 -28.02 -2.48 13.12
N VAL A 552 -28.94 -3.21 12.47
CA VAL A 552 -30.39 -3.09 12.68
C VAL A 552 -31.08 -4.46 12.58
N ASP A 553 -32.31 -4.54 13.07
CA ASP A 553 -33.15 -5.76 13.05
C ASP A 553 -34.57 -5.51 12.50
N GLY A 554 -35.42 -6.55 12.56
CA GLY A 554 -36.82 -6.51 12.26
C GLY A 554 -37.17 -5.90 10.89
N ASP A 555 -38.14 -5.00 10.87
CA ASP A 555 -38.63 -4.37 9.63
C ASP A 555 -37.61 -3.38 9.04
N THR A 556 -36.81 -2.74 9.87
CA THR A 556 -35.71 -1.88 9.41
C THR A 556 -34.72 -2.67 8.60
N LEU A 557 -34.27 -3.83 9.09
CA LEU A 557 -33.37 -4.70 8.34
C LEU A 557 -34.00 -5.16 7.02
N ARG A 558 -35.27 -5.57 7.01
CA ARG A 558 -35.97 -5.97 5.78
C ARG A 558 -35.98 -4.85 4.75
N THR A 559 -36.25 -3.61 5.20
CA THR A 559 -36.25 -2.41 4.35
C THR A 559 -34.87 -2.15 3.77
N MET A 560 -33.80 -2.20 4.58
CA MET A 560 -32.43 -2.00 4.12
C MET A 560 -31.98 -3.09 3.15
N LEU A 561 -32.32 -4.34 3.38
CA LEU A 561 -32.05 -5.43 2.44
C LEU A 561 -32.82 -5.30 1.13
N ALA A 562 -34.03 -4.71 1.14
CA ALA A 562 -34.74 -4.39 -0.08
C ALA A 562 -34.06 -3.24 -0.85
N ALA A 563 -33.59 -2.20 -0.15
CA ALA A 563 -32.81 -1.12 -0.73
C ALA A 563 -31.49 -1.63 -1.34
N LEU A 564 -30.76 -2.49 -0.63
CA LEU A 564 -29.53 -3.13 -1.12
C LEU A 564 -29.78 -3.87 -2.45
N ARG A 565 -30.83 -4.69 -2.53
CA ARG A 565 -31.21 -5.39 -3.78
C ARG A 565 -31.60 -4.43 -4.90
N ARG A 566 -32.16 -3.26 -4.58
CA ARG A 566 -32.49 -2.22 -5.56
C ARG A 566 -31.22 -1.54 -6.08
N LEU A 567 -30.22 -1.30 -5.24
CA LEU A 567 -28.94 -0.67 -5.61
C LEU A 567 -28.06 -1.63 -6.42
N LEU A 568 -27.82 -2.85 -5.91
CA LEU A 568 -26.88 -3.81 -6.50
C LEU A 568 -27.53 -4.67 -7.60
N LYS A 569 -28.16 -4.05 -8.59
CA LYS A 569 -28.66 -4.74 -9.79
C LYS A 569 -27.54 -4.93 -10.83
N VAL A 570 -26.52 -5.67 -10.47
CA VAL A 570 -25.42 -5.97 -11.38
C VAL A 570 -25.72 -7.30 -12.10
N THR A 571 -25.74 -7.26 -13.44
CA THR A 571 -25.93 -8.46 -14.24
C THR A 571 -24.62 -9.22 -14.34
N PRO A 572 -24.56 -10.50 -13.93
CA PRO A 572 -23.34 -11.30 -14.03
C PRO A 572 -22.88 -11.46 -15.49
N ILE A 573 -21.57 -11.40 -15.70
CA ILE A 573 -20.93 -11.62 -16.99
C ILE A 573 -20.32 -13.03 -17.08
N ASN A 574 -19.91 -13.45 -18.28
CA ASN A 574 -19.13 -14.67 -18.44
C ASN A 574 -17.66 -14.47 -18.04
N THR A 575 -17.41 -14.47 -16.73
CA THR A 575 -16.06 -14.31 -16.17
C THR A 575 -15.11 -15.45 -16.53
N VAL A 576 -15.63 -16.64 -16.85
CA VAL A 576 -14.82 -17.79 -17.29
C VAL A 576 -14.14 -17.48 -18.61
N ALA A 577 -14.90 -16.95 -19.59
CA ALA A 577 -14.34 -16.60 -20.89
C ALA A 577 -13.30 -15.47 -20.79
N ALA A 578 -13.57 -14.43 -20.00
CA ALA A 578 -12.65 -13.31 -19.78
C ALA A 578 -11.33 -13.78 -19.10
N ARG A 579 -11.42 -14.56 -18.01
CA ARG A 579 -10.22 -15.13 -17.34
C ARG A 579 -9.40 -16.02 -18.27
N ARG A 580 -10.04 -16.79 -19.16
CA ARG A 580 -9.32 -17.59 -20.17
C ARG A 580 -8.51 -16.74 -21.12
N ARG A 581 -9.08 -15.63 -21.65
CA ARG A 581 -8.35 -14.71 -22.53
C ARG A 581 -7.16 -14.06 -21.82
N LEU A 582 -7.35 -13.63 -20.57
CA LEU A 582 -6.27 -13.08 -19.74
C LEU A 582 -5.17 -14.13 -19.51
N ALA A 583 -5.53 -15.37 -19.20
CA ALA A 583 -4.59 -16.46 -18.99
C ALA A 583 -3.83 -16.81 -20.28
N ASP A 584 -4.50 -16.87 -21.42
CA ASP A 584 -3.86 -17.14 -22.71
C ASP A 584 -2.85 -16.05 -23.05
N ALA A 585 -3.20 -14.76 -22.89
CA ALA A 585 -2.29 -13.64 -23.08
C ALA A 585 -1.10 -13.67 -22.09
N THR A 586 -1.33 -14.15 -20.84
CA THR A 586 -0.30 -14.32 -19.82
C THR A 586 0.71 -15.40 -20.22
N VAL A 587 0.23 -16.53 -20.73
CA VAL A 587 1.07 -17.65 -21.19
C VAL A 587 1.83 -17.28 -22.44
N GLU A 588 1.17 -16.62 -23.41
CA GLU A 588 1.79 -16.17 -24.66
C GLU A 588 2.93 -15.17 -24.39
N ARG A 589 2.71 -14.21 -23.50
CA ARG A 589 3.74 -13.25 -23.08
C ARG A 589 4.83 -13.88 -22.19
N GLY A 590 4.53 -14.97 -21.49
CA GLY A 590 5.36 -15.54 -20.44
C GLY A 590 5.41 -14.69 -19.18
N GLY A 591 4.35 -13.92 -18.88
CA GLY A 591 4.25 -13.03 -17.72
C GLY A 591 2.99 -12.16 -17.71
N TYR A 592 2.97 -11.19 -16.81
CA TYR A 592 1.83 -10.28 -16.63
C TYR A 592 1.53 -9.49 -17.93
N PRO A 593 0.30 -9.52 -18.46
CA PRO A 593 0.01 -9.01 -19.81
C PRO A 593 0.23 -7.51 -19.99
N PHE A 594 0.13 -6.73 -18.91
CA PHE A 594 0.17 -5.27 -18.95
C PHE A 594 1.55 -4.67 -18.60
N ALA A 595 2.51 -5.50 -18.15
CA ALA A 595 3.88 -5.04 -17.85
C ALA A 595 4.67 -4.71 -19.12
#